data_a8cee703db05904aae24d58af7c0a984
#
_entry.id   a8cee703db05904aae24d58af7c0a984
#
_cell.length_a   1.000
_cell.length_b   1.000
_cell.length_c   1.000
_cell.angle_alpha   90.00
_cell.angle_beta   90.00
_cell.angle_gamma   90.00
#
_symmetry.space_group_name_H-M   'P 1'
#
loop_
_entity.id
_entity.type
_entity.pdbx_description
1 polymer ?
#
loop_
_entity_poly.entity_id
_entity_poly.type
_entity_poly.pdbx_seq_one_letter_code
_entity_poly.pdbx_strand_id
1 'polypeptide(L)'
;NVKHILADNFVRPDEAQKVLSQLRRNGSHTIIDMVTVHLDIKKDCFFAEFSNLGLSNVPITDDYPEKFDRLLCGGIWCIVQLEYESEGDSTFGMEDLDSEPRQKKQKDVSPISIRKLTPIQMPHIDIEEVRAGRKAFTQDEWMDVMLRSCGYEPEQLNQREKWLLLA
;
A
#
# COMPACT_ATOMS: atom_id res chain seq x y z
N ASN A 1 -3.91 10.25 16.04
CA ASN A 1 -4.04 10.77 14.65
C ASN A 1 -4.03 9.69 13.57
N VAL A 2 -3.90 8.40 13.93
CA VAL A 2 -4.02 7.28 12.97
C VAL A 2 -5.42 7.24 12.34
N LYS A 3 -6.47 7.57 13.09
CA LYS A 3 -7.85 7.58 12.59
C LYS A 3 -8.07 8.56 11.43
N HIS A 4 -7.41 9.73 11.43
CA HIS A 4 -7.52 10.69 10.33
C HIS A 4 -6.84 10.21 9.05
N ILE A 5 -5.63 9.66 9.16
CA ILE A 5 -4.89 9.15 8.00
C ILE A 5 -5.64 8.00 7.33
N LEU A 6 -6.22 7.08 8.12
CA LEU A 6 -6.99 5.95 7.59
C LEU A 6 -8.30 6.39 6.94
N ALA A 7 -9.00 7.39 7.49
CA ALA A 7 -10.27 7.86 6.94
C ALA A 7 -10.10 8.66 5.64
N ASP A 8 -9.05 9.49 5.55
CA ASP A 8 -8.87 10.43 4.44
C ASP A 8 -8.28 9.78 3.19
N ASN A 9 -7.47 8.71 3.34
CA ASN A 9 -6.79 8.06 2.23
C ASN A 9 -7.42 6.71 1.81
N PHE A 10 -8.41 6.23 2.54
CA PHE A 10 -9.09 4.98 2.21
C PHE A 10 -9.95 5.14 0.97
N VAL A 11 -9.69 4.33 -0.04
CA VAL A 11 -10.48 4.33 -1.27
C VAL A 11 -11.77 3.55 -1.06
N ARG A 12 -12.90 4.21 -1.30
CA ARG A 12 -14.20 3.55 -1.42
C ARG A 12 -14.50 3.28 -2.89
N PRO A 13 -15.07 2.13 -3.23
CA PRO A 13 -15.35 1.78 -4.63
C PRO A 13 -16.22 2.81 -5.35
N ASP A 14 -17.16 3.45 -4.66
CA ASP A 14 -18.03 4.50 -5.17
C ASP A 14 -17.31 5.86 -5.37
N GLU A 15 -16.17 6.07 -4.71
CA GLU A 15 -15.34 7.28 -4.83
C GLU A 15 -14.14 7.11 -5.76
N ALA A 16 -13.93 5.93 -6.36
CA ALA A 16 -12.76 5.61 -7.18
C ALA A 16 -12.51 6.65 -8.29
N GLN A 17 -13.55 7.08 -9.00
CA GLN A 17 -13.44 8.07 -10.08
C GLN A 17 -13.03 9.46 -9.57
N LYS A 18 -13.45 9.82 -8.36
CA LYS A 18 -13.04 11.07 -7.71
C LYS A 18 -11.55 11.04 -7.36
N VAL A 19 -11.07 9.91 -6.82
CA VAL A 19 -9.65 9.71 -6.48
C VAL A 19 -8.78 9.76 -7.74
N LEU A 20 -9.18 9.09 -8.83
CA LEU A 20 -8.49 9.13 -10.11
C LEU A 20 -8.43 10.54 -10.71
N SER A 21 -9.53 11.29 -10.61
CA SER A 21 -9.57 12.69 -11.04
C SER A 21 -8.63 13.58 -10.22
N GLN A 22 -8.55 13.35 -8.92
CA GLN A 22 -7.62 14.06 -8.03
C GLN A 22 -6.16 13.71 -8.36
N LEU A 23 -5.87 12.42 -8.56
CA LEU A 23 -4.54 11.94 -8.96
C LEU A 23 -4.07 12.60 -10.28
N ARG A 24 -4.93 12.61 -11.29
CA ARG A 24 -4.65 13.26 -12.58
C ARG A 24 -4.39 14.76 -12.44
N ARG A 25 -5.16 15.46 -11.61
CA ARG A 25 -5.05 16.90 -11.42
C ARG A 25 -3.84 17.31 -10.61
N ASN A 26 -3.52 16.53 -9.58
CA ASN A 26 -2.47 16.86 -8.61
C ASN A 26 -1.11 16.23 -8.98
N GLY A 27 -1.07 15.33 -9.98
CA GLY A 27 0.14 14.59 -10.37
C GLY A 27 0.51 13.46 -9.41
N SER A 28 0.09 13.52 -8.15
CA SER A 28 0.32 12.47 -7.15
C SER A 28 -0.80 12.39 -6.14
N HIS A 29 -1.04 11.19 -5.60
CA HIS A 29 -2.03 10.96 -4.55
C HIS A 29 -1.64 9.75 -3.70
N THR A 30 -1.87 9.84 -2.39
CA THR A 30 -1.65 8.72 -1.47
C THR A 30 -2.98 8.07 -1.14
N ILE A 31 -3.06 6.75 -1.31
CA ILE A 31 -4.27 5.96 -1.07
C ILE A 31 -4.01 4.80 -0.12
N ILE A 32 -5.09 4.29 0.44
CA ILE A 32 -5.13 3.00 1.14
C ILE A 32 -6.07 2.09 0.38
N ASP A 33 -5.52 1.01 -0.18
CA ASP A 33 -6.28 0.02 -0.93
C ASP A 33 -5.70 -1.38 -0.75
N MET A 34 -6.48 -2.39 -1.11
CA MET A 34 -6.01 -3.76 -1.21
C MET A 34 -5.31 -3.95 -2.55
N VAL A 35 -4.03 -4.30 -2.49
CA VAL A 35 -3.17 -4.47 -3.67
C VAL A 35 -2.86 -5.95 -3.87
N THR A 36 -3.11 -6.42 -5.08
CA THR A 36 -2.72 -7.74 -5.57
C THR A 36 -1.72 -7.56 -6.70
N VAL A 37 -0.76 -8.46 -6.83
CA VAL A 37 0.25 -8.40 -7.89
C VAL A 37 0.19 -9.69 -8.70
N HIS A 38 0.34 -9.58 -10.01
CA HIS A 38 0.45 -10.71 -10.91
C HIS A 38 1.63 -10.54 -11.89
N LEU A 39 2.23 -11.65 -12.28
CA LEU A 39 3.29 -11.70 -13.28
C LEU A 39 2.69 -11.83 -14.68
N ASP A 40 2.99 -10.91 -15.57
CA ASP A 40 2.73 -11.06 -17.00
C ASP A 40 3.95 -11.76 -17.65
N ILE A 41 3.81 -13.06 -17.89
CA ILE A 41 4.87 -13.91 -18.47
C ILE A 41 5.31 -13.42 -19.86
N LYS A 42 4.42 -12.78 -20.63
CA LYS A 42 4.75 -12.31 -21.98
C LYS A 42 5.63 -11.06 -21.96
N LYS A 43 5.44 -10.21 -20.96
CA LYS A 43 6.18 -8.97 -20.78
C LYS A 43 7.34 -9.11 -19.81
N ASP A 44 7.40 -10.23 -19.08
CA ASP A 44 8.37 -10.54 -18.02
C ASP A 44 8.44 -9.41 -16.98
N CYS A 45 7.27 -8.97 -16.51
CA CYS A 45 7.16 -7.93 -15.51
C CYS A 45 5.91 -8.09 -14.63
N PHE A 46 5.96 -7.52 -13.44
CA PHE A 46 4.85 -7.53 -12.50
C PHE A 46 3.92 -6.33 -12.68
N PHE A 47 2.64 -6.59 -12.48
CA PHE A 47 1.58 -5.58 -12.48
C PHE A 47 0.77 -5.65 -11.19
N ALA A 48 0.49 -4.47 -10.65
CA ALA A 48 -0.38 -4.33 -9.49
C ALA A 48 -1.83 -4.07 -9.92
N GLU A 49 -2.75 -4.61 -9.14
CA GLU A 49 -4.19 -4.41 -9.23
C GLU A 49 -4.69 -3.85 -7.90
N PHE A 50 -5.55 -2.83 -7.97
CA PHE A 50 -6.14 -2.13 -6.83
C PHE A 50 -7.62 -2.45 -6.76
N SER A 51 -8.04 -3.15 -5.70
CA SER A 51 -9.39 -3.71 -5.60
C SER A 51 -10.48 -2.64 -5.52
N ASN A 52 -10.30 -1.59 -4.71
CA ASN A 52 -11.31 -0.55 -4.51
C ASN A 52 -11.20 0.57 -5.55
N LEU A 53 -9.97 0.92 -5.94
CA LEU A 53 -9.74 1.92 -6.98
C LEU A 53 -10.14 1.43 -8.37
N GLY A 54 -10.22 0.10 -8.55
CA GLY A 54 -10.57 -0.53 -9.82
C GLY A 54 -9.51 -0.34 -10.91
N LEU A 55 -8.27 -0.09 -10.54
CA LEU A 55 -7.13 -0.02 -11.46
C LEU A 55 -6.46 -1.38 -11.57
N SER A 56 -6.17 -1.78 -12.80
CA SER A 56 -5.37 -2.96 -13.12
C SER A 56 -4.21 -2.59 -14.03
N ASN A 57 -3.23 -3.48 -14.12
CA ASN A 57 -2.06 -3.33 -14.99
C ASN A 57 -1.19 -2.09 -14.69
N VAL A 58 -1.07 -1.72 -13.40
CA VAL A 58 -0.12 -0.69 -12.98
C VAL A 58 1.26 -1.33 -12.80
N PRO A 59 2.30 -0.88 -13.50
CA PRO A 59 3.63 -1.46 -13.37
C PRO A 59 4.15 -1.36 -11.93
N ILE A 60 4.78 -2.42 -11.44
CA ILE A 60 5.42 -2.47 -10.13
C ILE A 60 6.80 -3.11 -10.24
N THR A 61 7.76 -2.65 -9.44
CA THR A 61 9.11 -3.20 -9.42
C THR A 61 9.13 -4.56 -8.71
N ASP A 62 10.05 -5.42 -9.12
CA ASP A 62 10.20 -6.80 -8.65
C ASP A 62 10.49 -6.91 -7.15
N ASP A 63 11.11 -5.87 -6.58
CA ASP A 63 11.44 -5.80 -5.15
C ASP A 63 10.23 -6.00 -4.22
N TYR A 64 9.04 -5.55 -4.64
CA TYR A 64 7.85 -5.62 -3.80
C TYR A 64 7.28 -7.04 -3.69
N PRO A 65 7.03 -7.78 -4.79
CA PRO A 65 6.57 -9.16 -4.69
C PRO A 65 7.62 -10.10 -4.09
N GLU A 66 8.92 -9.86 -4.29
CA GLU A 66 9.99 -10.62 -3.64
C GLU A 66 9.99 -10.42 -2.11
N LYS A 67 9.71 -9.22 -1.65
CA LYS A 67 9.68 -8.88 -0.22
C LYS A 67 8.37 -9.28 0.45
N PHE A 68 7.28 -9.30 -0.29
CA PHE A 68 5.93 -9.51 0.24
C PHE A 68 5.14 -10.54 -0.59
N ASP A 69 5.38 -11.82 -0.35
CA ASP A 69 4.75 -12.96 -1.06
C ASP A 69 3.23 -12.88 -1.15
N ARG A 70 2.58 -12.28 -0.15
CA ARG A 70 1.13 -12.15 -0.13
C ARG A 70 0.57 -11.22 -1.20
N LEU A 71 1.38 -10.34 -1.76
CA LEU A 71 0.98 -9.57 -2.94
C LEU A 71 0.61 -10.49 -4.10
N LEU A 72 1.29 -11.64 -4.22
CA LEU A 72 1.03 -12.66 -5.23
C LEU A 72 -0.09 -13.65 -4.84
N CYS A 73 -0.48 -13.68 -3.56
CA CYS A 73 -1.38 -14.69 -3.00
C CYS A 73 -2.63 -14.08 -2.32
N GLY A 74 -3.45 -13.32 -3.05
CA GLY A 74 -4.71 -12.79 -2.54
C GLY A 74 -4.65 -11.33 -2.05
N GLY A 75 -3.48 -10.70 -2.11
CA GLY A 75 -3.32 -9.28 -1.85
C GLY A 75 -3.15 -8.90 -0.39
N ILE A 76 -2.71 -7.66 -0.19
CA ILE A 76 -2.47 -7.04 1.12
C ILE A 76 -3.02 -5.61 1.11
N TRP A 77 -3.55 -5.16 2.25
CA TRP A 77 -3.84 -3.75 2.46
C TRP A 77 -2.55 -2.94 2.54
N CYS A 78 -2.43 -1.93 1.67
CA CYS A 78 -1.25 -1.08 1.54
C CYS A 78 -1.60 0.40 1.57
N ILE A 79 -0.68 1.20 2.09
CA ILE A 79 -0.58 2.62 1.78
C ILE A 79 0.24 2.74 0.51
N VAL A 80 -0.35 3.31 -0.54
CA VAL A 80 0.30 3.44 -1.84
C VAL A 80 0.33 4.89 -2.28
N GLN A 81 1.50 5.36 -2.63
CA GLN A 81 1.69 6.66 -3.27
C GLN A 81 1.73 6.45 -4.78
N LEU A 82 0.70 6.93 -5.45
CA LEU A 82 0.58 6.90 -6.91
C LEU A 82 1.06 8.21 -7.52
N GLU A 83 1.63 8.13 -8.71
CA GLU A 83 2.00 9.26 -9.55
C GLU A 83 1.31 9.13 -10.91
N TYR A 84 0.90 10.26 -11.46
CA TYR A 84 0.30 10.36 -12.77
C TYR A 84 1.25 11.09 -13.72
N GLU A 85 1.75 10.39 -14.72
CA GLU A 85 2.58 10.96 -15.77
C GLU A 85 1.66 11.46 -16.89
N SER A 86 1.48 12.77 -16.99
CA SER A 86 0.81 13.36 -18.17
C SER A 86 1.76 13.34 -19.34
N GLU A 87 1.33 12.84 -20.50
CA GLU A 87 2.12 12.81 -21.76
C GLU A 87 2.58 14.19 -22.25
N GLY A 88 2.42 15.26 -21.47
CA GLY A 88 2.69 16.65 -21.84
C GLY A 88 4.06 17.21 -21.44
N ASP A 89 4.90 16.47 -20.69
CA ASP A 89 6.13 17.03 -20.13
C ASP A 89 7.44 16.40 -20.69
N SER A 90 7.34 15.66 -21.77
CA SER A 90 8.52 15.23 -22.51
C SER A 90 8.74 16.09 -23.73
N THR A 91 9.68 17.03 -23.58
CA THR A 91 10.48 17.65 -24.65
C THR A 91 10.09 19.04 -25.11
N PHE A 92 10.63 20.05 -24.46
CA PHE A 92 11.31 21.10 -25.23
C PHE A 92 12.77 20.65 -25.43
N GLY A 93 13.05 19.99 -26.53
CA GLY A 93 14.37 19.57 -26.94
C GLY A 93 14.42 19.51 -28.45
N MET A 94 14.90 20.60 -29.06
CA MET A 94 15.42 20.77 -30.43
C MET A 94 15.06 19.66 -31.44
N GLU A 95 14.19 20.03 -32.39
CA GLU A 95 13.92 19.27 -33.60
C GLU A 95 15.18 19.22 -34.47
N ASP A 96 15.79 18.04 -34.55
CA ASP A 96 16.63 17.70 -35.73
C ASP A 96 15.70 17.29 -36.87
N LEU A 97 15.61 18.16 -37.84
CA LEU A 97 14.98 17.99 -39.15
C LEU A 97 15.80 16.98 -39.97
N ASP A 98 15.56 15.70 -39.80
CA ASP A 98 15.81 14.63 -40.77
C ASP A 98 15.75 13.25 -40.10
N SER A 99 14.54 12.77 -39.84
CA SER A 99 14.34 11.35 -39.53
C SER A 99 12.91 10.94 -39.90
N GLU A 100 12.80 9.91 -40.73
CA GLU A 100 11.55 9.29 -41.15
C GLU A 100 10.63 8.97 -39.96
N PRO A 101 9.29 8.96 -40.17
CA PRO A 101 8.32 8.71 -39.10
C PRO A 101 8.44 7.27 -38.59
N ARG A 102 9.25 7.06 -37.56
CA ARG A 102 9.25 5.82 -36.83
C ARG A 102 7.87 5.71 -36.15
N GLN A 103 7.09 4.71 -36.58
CA GLN A 103 5.87 4.31 -35.93
C GLN A 103 6.13 4.17 -34.45
N LYS A 104 5.65 5.13 -33.64
CA LYS A 104 5.58 5.03 -32.19
C LYS A 104 4.70 3.83 -31.90
N LYS A 105 5.31 2.68 -31.56
CA LYS A 105 4.62 1.58 -30.90
C LYS A 105 3.99 2.19 -29.64
N GLN A 106 2.69 2.35 -29.68
CA GLN A 106 1.88 2.67 -28.50
C GLN A 106 2.23 1.61 -27.45
N LYS A 107 3.07 1.98 -26.48
CA LYS A 107 3.24 1.19 -25.28
C LYS A 107 1.91 1.31 -24.53
N ASP A 108 1.19 0.22 -24.38
CA ASP A 108 0.08 0.04 -23.44
C ASP A 108 0.60 0.11 -21.98
N VAL A 109 1.25 1.21 -21.64
CA VAL A 109 1.75 1.47 -20.29
C VAL A 109 0.74 2.40 -19.64
N SER A 110 0.23 2.01 -18.50
CA SER A 110 -0.63 2.88 -17.67
C SER A 110 0.08 4.21 -17.42
N PRO A 111 -0.61 5.36 -17.54
CA PRO A 111 -0.05 6.67 -17.19
C PRO A 111 0.13 6.81 -15.66
N ILE A 112 -0.21 5.77 -14.91
CA ILE A 112 -0.12 5.74 -13.45
C ILE A 112 1.01 4.81 -13.05
N SER A 113 1.89 5.29 -12.19
CA SER A 113 3.00 4.54 -11.62
C SER A 113 2.92 4.51 -10.08
N ILE A 114 3.58 3.50 -9.48
CA ILE A 114 3.68 3.36 -8.04
C ILE A 114 5.03 3.94 -7.60
N ARG A 115 4.99 5.06 -6.87
CA ARG A 115 6.20 5.64 -6.27
C ARG A 115 6.62 4.91 -5.01
N LYS A 116 5.66 4.57 -4.15
CA LYS A 116 5.91 3.88 -2.89
C LYS A 116 4.72 3.02 -2.50
N LEU A 117 5.01 1.80 -2.02
CA LEU A 117 4.03 0.88 -1.47
C LEU A 117 4.50 0.46 -0.08
N THR A 118 3.62 0.59 0.91
CA THR A 118 3.89 0.21 2.30
C THR A 118 2.73 -0.65 2.81
N PRO A 119 2.95 -1.95 3.07
CA PRO A 119 1.94 -2.81 3.65
C PRO A 119 1.50 -2.30 5.03
N ILE A 120 0.19 -2.29 5.27
CA ILE A 120 -0.40 -1.99 6.58
C ILE A 120 -0.57 -3.29 7.37
N GLN A 121 -0.95 -4.36 6.69
CA GLN A 121 -1.03 -5.68 7.24
C GLN A 121 0.31 -6.40 7.07
N MET A 122 1.04 -6.57 8.16
CA MET A 122 2.21 -7.44 8.17
C MET A 122 1.73 -8.88 8.23
N PRO A 123 1.93 -9.68 7.17
CA PRO A 123 1.46 -11.08 7.13
C PRO A 123 2.28 -12.02 8.03
N HIS A 124 3.40 -11.55 8.53
CA HIS A 124 4.31 -12.30 9.37
C HIS A 124 4.51 -11.56 10.70
N ILE A 125 4.00 -12.15 11.76
CA ILE A 125 4.45 -11.80 13.10
C ILE A 125 5.70 -12.65 13.32
N ASP A 126 6.85 -12.02 13.38
CA ASP A 126 8.07 -12.68 13.83
C ASP A 126 7.93 -12.95 15.33
N ILE A 127 7.67 -14.22 15.65
CA ILE A 127 7.47 -14.66 17.05
C ILE A 127 8.73 -14.39 17.88
N GLU A 128 9.91 -14.46 17.28
CA GLU A 128 11.16 -14.18 18.00
C GLU A 128 11.30 -12.68 18.30
N GLU A 129 10.88 -11.81 17.41
CA GLU A 129 10.82 -10.38 17.65
C GLU A 129 9.82 -10.04 18.78
N VAL A 130 8.64 -10.66 18.76
CA VAL A 130 7.64 -10.53 19.84
C VAL A 130 8.19 -11.04 21.17
N ARG A 131 8.89 -12.18 21.18
CA ARG A 131 9.54 -12.71 22.38
C ARG A 131 10.66 -11.81 22.89
N ALA A 132 11.44 -11.24 21.99
CA ALA A 132 12.49 -10.29 22.36
C ALA A 132 11.88 -9.01 22.95
N GLY A 133 10.86 -8.47 22.29
CA GLY A 133 10.10 -7.32 22.79
C GLY A 133 9.46 -7.59 24.16
N ARG A 134 8.89 -8.80 24.36
CA ARG A 134 8.28 -9.19 25.63
C ARG A 134 9.25 -9.08 26.82
N LYS A 135 10.55 -9.34 26.61
CA LYS A 135 11.56 -9.27 27.66
C LYS A 135 11.81 -7.86 28.19
N ALA A 136 11.46 -6.84 27.43
CA ALA A 136 11.60 -5.43 27.83
C ALA A 136 10.49 -4.96 28.77
N PHE A 137 9.44 -5.76 28.99
CA PHE A 137 8.28 -5.43 29.82
C PHE A 137 8.22 -6.32 31.06
N THR A 138 7.82 -5.74 32.17
CA THR A 138 7.36 -6.49 33.35
C THR A 138 6.08 -7.27 33.02
N GLN A 139 5.65 -8.16 33.90
CA GLN A 139 4.42 -8.91 33.69
C GLN A 139 3.19 -8.00 33.65
N ASP A 140 3.13 -7.01 34.52
CA ASP A 140 1.99 -6.09 34.60
C ASP A 140 1.94 -5.15 33.36
N GLU A 141 3.09 -4.61 32.95
CA GLU A 141 3.18 -3.80 31.72
C GLU A 141 2.78 -4.59 30.47
N TRP A 142 3.21 -5.86 30.39
CA TRP A 142 2.81 -6.70 29.26
C TRP A 142 1.31 -7.01 29.25
N MET A 143 0.72 -7.22 30.41
CA MET A 143 -0.72 -7.39 30.56
C MET A 143 -1.47 -6.15 30.08
N ASP A 144 -0.97 -4.97 30.42
CA ASP A 144 -1.54 -3.70 29.94
C ASP A 144 -1.42 -3.55 28.40
N VAL A 145 -0.29 -3.96 27.80
CA VAL A 145 -0.11 -4.00 26.35
C VAL A 145 -1.15 -4.92 25.69
N MET A 146 -1.35 -6.12 26.25
CA MET A 146 -2.33 -7.08 25.72
C MET A 146 -3.76 -6.53 25.82
N LEU A 147 -4.13 -5.94 26.94
CA LEU A 147 -5.45 -5.33 27.13
C LEU A 147 -5.70 -4.18 26.16
N ARG A 148 -4.71 -3.30 25.96
CA ARG A 148 -4.80 -2.22 24.96
C ARG A 148 -4.94 -2.74 23.54
N SER A 149 -4.28 -3.85 23.21
CA SER A 149 -4.40 -4.48 21.89
C SER A 149 -5.83 -4.99 21.63
N CYS A 150 -6.54 -5.36 22.69
CA CYS A 150 -7.94 -5.77 22.65
C CYS A 150 -8.94 -4.59 22.75
N GLY A 151 -8.44 -3.35 22.87
CA GLY A 151 -9.27 -2.14 22.94
C GLY A 151 -9.72 -1.74 24.34
N TYR A 152 -9.16 -2.35 25.38
CA TYR A 152 -9.42 -1.95 26.77
C TYR A 152 -8.49 -0.82 27.21
N GLU A 153 -8.93 -0.05 28.22
CA GLU A 153 -8.12 0.94 28.91
C GLU A 153 -7.66 0.36 30.27
N PRO A 154 -6.41 -0.12 30.40
CA PRO A 154 -5.94 -0.80 31.61
C PRO A 154 -5.99 0.05 32.87
N GLU A 155 -5.92 1.37 32.71
CA GLU A 155 -5.97 2.33 33.82
C GLU A 155 -7.33 2.36 34.52
N GLN A 156 -8.39 1.90 33.86
CA GLN A 156 -9.75 1.83 34.40
C GLN A 156 -10.05 0.47 35.08
N LEU A 157 -9.12 -0.48 35.01
CA LEU A 157 -9.28 -1.84 35.48
C LEU A 157 -8.43 -2.09 36.72
N ASN A 158 -9.00 -2.74 37.72
CA ASN A 158 -8.21 -3.25 38.85
C ASN A 158 -7.46 -4.54 38.43
N GLN A 159 -6.48 -4.94 39.28
CA GLN A 159 -5.61 -6.09 38.97
C GLN A 159 -6.37 -7.40 38.74
N ARG A 160 -7.45 -7.62 39.51
CA ARG A 160 -8.28 -8.83 39.39
C ARG A 160 -9.06 -8.82 38.06
N GLU A 161 -9.58 -7.68 37.64
CA GLU A 161 -10.29 -7.53 36.38
C GLU A 161 -9.35 -7.73 35.19
N LYS A 162 -8.13 -7.19 35.26
CA LYS A 162 -7.10 -7.43 34.24
C LYS A 162 -6.81 -8.92 34.06
N TRP A 163 -6.64 -9.65 35.17
CA TRP A 163 -6.43 -11.09 35.11
C TRP A 163 -7.61 -11.85 34.52
N LEU A 164 -8.84 -11.48 34.91
CA LEU A 164 -10.04 -12.14 34.38
C LEU A 164 -10.25 -11.93 32.87
N LEU A 165 -9.84 -10.79 32.37
CA LEU A 165 -9.97 -10.49 30.91
C LEU A 165 -8.94 -11.19 30.06
N LEU A 166 -7.80 -11.60 30.64
CA LEU A 166 -6.70 -12.25 29.92
C LEU A 166 -6.63 -13.77 30.15
N ALA A 167 -7.45 -14.31 31.05
CA ALA A 167 -7.54 -15.74 31.33
C ALA A 167 -8.51 -16.44 30.37
#